data_cb62c610fa232a08130f12c58589370d
#
_entry.id   cb62c610fa232a08130f12c58589370d
#
_cell.length_a   1.000
_cell.length_b   1.000
_cell.length_c   1.000
_cell.angle_alpha   90.00
_cell.angle_beta   90.00
_cell.angle_gamma   90.00
#
_symmetry.space_group_name_H-M   'P 1'
#
loop_
_entity.id
_entity.type
_entity.pdbx_description
1 polymer ?
#
loop_
_entity_poly.entity_id
_entity_poly.type
_entity_poly.pdbx_seq_one_letter_code
_entity_poly.pdbx_strand_id
1 'polypeptide(L)'
;YAGILVVMAYNMAAAILRSLGDGKTPLIAIVIAAITNILLDLLFVLVFRWGVAGAAFATVLAQLLAFIYCLLVMRKIDLLKMERKDWKPESSIIKRQCGLGIPLALQHVLIAIGGMILQSSINRHGFVFIAGFTATNKIYGLLESSAISLGYAVTTYTAQNHGAGRYDRIRNGLKSSVLIAAAMSVCVSAAMIAGGRAVLGLFIDSTSSSAAEVLEISYHYLFIMSCLLSSLYLLYAFRNTLQGLGNTVAPFLSGVMEFFARVSVAVYFSRLWGTEAIFFAEPCAWAAATLVPVSYTHLT
;
A
#
# COMPACT_ATOMS: atom_id res chain seq x y z
N TYR A 1 -12.40 -16.57 -1.08
CA TYR A 1 -13.12 -15.58 -1.92
C TYR A 1 -14.52 -15.22 -1.38
N ALA A 2 -15.22 -16.11 -0.62
CA ALA A 2 -16.56 -15.81 -0.09
C ALA A 2 -16.62 -14.55 0.80
N GLY A 3 -15.55 -14.23 1.52
CA GLY A 3 -15.48 -13.04 2.38
C GLY A 3 -15.14 -11.73 1.67
N ILE A 4 -14.87 -11.74 0.35
CA ILE A 4 -14.40 -10.54 -0.37
C ILE A 4 -15.40 -9.38 -0.28
N LEU A 5 -16.70 -9.67 -0.29
CA LEU A 5 -17.74 -8.64 -0.17
C LEU A 5 -17.69 -7.91 1.18
N VAL A 6 -17.39 -8.63 2.26
CA VAL A 6 -17.26 -8.05 3.60
C VAL A 6 -16.04 -7.13 3.66
N VAL A 7 -14.91 -7.59 3.12
CA VAL A 7 -13.67 -6.79 3.04
C VAL A 7 -13.89 -5.53 2.21
N MET A 8 -14.57 -5.65 1.06
CA MET A 8 -14.92 -4.50 0.21
C MET A 8 -15.83 -3.52 0.93
N ALA A 9 -16.86 -4.01 1.64
CA ALA A 9 -17.79 -3.17 2.40
C ALA A 9 -17.06 -2.38 3.49
N TYR A 10 -16.16 -3.03 4.25
CA TYR A 10 -15.32 -2.34 5.24
C TYR A 10 -14.43 -1.29 4.58
N ASN A 11 -13.70 -1.64 3.51
CA ASN A 11 -12.80 -0.70 2.84
C ASN A 11 -13.55 0.51 2.29
N MET A 12 -14.75 0.31 1.73
CA MET A 12 -15.61 1.39 1.25
C MET A 12 -16.07 2.29 2.39
N ALA A 13 -16.57 1.73 3.50
CA ALA A 13 -16.98 2.51 4.67
C ALA A 13 -15.81 3.32 5.26
N ALA A 14 -14.63 2.70 5.38
CA ALA A 14 -13.43 3.35 5.84
C ALA A 14 -12.96 4.47 4.90
N ALA A 15 -13.08 4.29 3.58
CA ALA A 15 -12.76 5.32 2.60
C ALA A 15 -13.71 6.52 2.67
N ILE A 16 -15.02 6.27 2.84
CA ILE A 16 -16.03 7.34 3.03
C ILE A 16 -15.72 8.15 4.29
N LEU A 17 -15.46 7.51 5.43
CA LEU A 17 -15.11 8.21 6.66
C LEU A 17 -13.83 9.04 6.52
N ARG A 18 -12.77 8.47 5.90
CA ARG A 18 -11.54 9.21 5.62
C ARG A 18 -11.79 10.42 4.73
N SER A 19 -12.65 10.31 3.72
CA SER A 19 -12.96 11.43 2.81
C SER A 19 -13.65 12.59 3.53
N LEU A 20 -14.38 12.30 4.61
CA LEU A 20 -14.99 13.29 5.50
C LEU A 20 -14.01 13.87 6.53
N GLY A 21 -12.75 13.41 6.54
CA GLY A 21 -11.73 13.82 7.50
C GLY A 21 -11.70 13.01 8.79
N ASP A 22 -12.57 12.00 8.93
CA ASP A 22 -12.54 11.09 10.08
C ASP A 22 -11.57 9.94 9.85
N GLY A 23 -10.32 10.14 10.27
CA GLY A 23 -9.31 9.08 10.29
C GLY A 23 -9.33 8.23 11.56
N LYS A 24 -10.00 8.69 12.63
CA LYS A 24 -10.02 7.99 13.92
C LYS A 24 -10.92 6.77 13.89
N THR A 25 -12.11 6.89 13.32
CA THR A 25 -13.08 5.79 13.26
C THR A 25 -12.53 4.58 12.48
N PRO A 26 -11.95 4.70 11.28
CA PRO A 26 -11.29 3.58 10.60
C PRO A 26 -10.12 2.98 11.38
N LEU A 27 -9.35 3.81 12.12
CA LEU A 27 -8.27 3.31 12.98
C LEU A 27 -8.81 2.45 14.12
N ILE A 28 -9.84 2.91 14.83
CA ILE A 28 -10.47 2.14 15.90
C ILE A 28 -11.07 0.84 15.35
N ALA A 29 -11.72 0.90 14.17
CA ALA A 29 -12.29 -0.25 13.51
C ALA A 29 -11.24 -1.33 13.21
N ILE A 30 -10.06 -0.94 12.70
CA ILE A 30 -9.00 -1.90 12.38
C ILE A 30 -8.35 -2.50 13.65
N VAL A 31 -8.27 -1.72 14.74
CA VAL A 31 -7.81 -2.24 16.04
C VAL A 31 -8.80 -3.27 16.59
N ILE A 32 -10.11 -3.00 16.53
CA ILE A 32 -11.15 -3.95 16.90
C ILE A 32 -11.04 -5.22 16.05
N ALA A 33 -10.88 -5.06 14.72
CA ALA A 33 -10.72 -6.20 13.83
C ALA A 33 -9.46 -7.02 14.17
N ALA A 34 -8.33 -6.39 14.45
CA ALA A 34 -7.09 -7.09 14.78
C ALA A 34 -7.21 -7.90 16.07
N ILE A 35 -7.75 -7.30 17.14
CA ILE A 35 -7.96 -7.99 18.41
C ILE A 35 -8.95 -9.16 18.23
N THR A 36 -10.08 -8.92 17.55
CA THR A 36 -11.07 -9.95 17.28
C THR A 36 -10.49 -11.08 16.44
N ASN A 37 -9.71 -10.77 15.41
CA ASN A 37 -9.08 -11.77 14.56
C ASN A 37 -8.14 -12.68 15.37
N ILE A 38 -7.27 -12.10 16.21
CA ILE A 38 -6.37 -12.89 17.08
C ILE A 38 -7.18 -13.83 17.99
N LEU A 39 -8.21 -13.33 18.66
CA LEU A 39 -9.03 -14.12 19.55
C LEU A 39 -9.76 -15.25 18.83
N LEU A 40 -10.34 -14.96 17.67
CA LEU A 40 -11.05 -15.94 16.86
C LEU A 40 -10.11 -16.94 16.20
N ASP A 41 -8.90 -16.54 15.79
CA ASP A 41 -7.87 -17.45 15.29
C ASP A 41 -7.48 -18.48 16.36
N LEU A 42 -7.22 -18.03 17.58
CA LEU A 42 -6.92 -18.94 18.70
C LEU A 42 -8.10 -19.89 18.97
N LEU A 43 -9.33 -19.39 18.95
CA LEU A 43 -10.53 -20.19 19.18
C LEU A 43 -10.74 -21.22 18.05
N PHE A 44 -10.74 -20.80 16.80
CA PHE A 44 -11.09 -21.66 15.66
C PHE A 44 -9.97 -22.62 15.28
N VAL A 45 -8.71 -22.18 15.39
CA VAL A 45 -7.57 -23.02 15.00
C VAL A 45 -7.14 -23.93 16.14
N LEU A 46 -7.02 -23.42 17.39
CA LEU A 46 -6.52 -24.23 18.52
C LEU A 46 -7.63 -25.03 19.19
N VAL A 47 -8.79 -24.40 19.48
CA VAL A 47 -9.86 -25.07 20.23
C VAL A 47 -10.71 -25.94 19.30
N PHE A 48 -11.27 -25.33 18.23
CA PHE A 48 -12.14 -26.06 17.29
C PHE A 48 -11.37 -26.88 16.24
N ARG A 49 -10.07 -26.65 16.09
CA ARG A 49 -9.18 -27.34 15.15
C ARG A 49 -9.64 -27.29 13.69
N TRP A 50 -10.25 -26.15 13.30
CA TRP A 50 -10.72 -25.96 11.92
C TRP A 50 -9.57 -25.63 10.93
N GLY A 51 -8.33 -25.52 11.40
CA GLY A 51 -7.15 -25.28 10.58
C GLY A 51 -7.28 -23.99 9.75
N VAL A 52 -6.88 -24.07 8.47
CA VAL A 52 -6.87 -22.92 7.55
C VAL A 52 -8.29 -22.31 7.34
N ALA A 53 -9.33 -23.14 7.32
CA ALA A 53 -10.71 -22.68 7.19
C ALA A 53 -11.14 -21.82 8.40
N GLY A 54 -10.71 -22.20 9.60
CA GLY A 54 -10.95 -21.43 10.84
C GLY A 54 -10.30 -20.06 10.79
N ALA A 55 -9.03 -19.96 10.38
CA ALA A 55 -8.32 -18.72 10.22
C ALA A 55 -8.98 -17.79 9.16
N ALA A 56 -9.38 -18.37 8.03
CA ALA A 56 -10.10 -17.60 7.01
C ALA A 56 -11.45 -17.06 7.52
N PHE A 57 -12.18 -17.85 8.27
CA PHE A 57 -13.47 -17.45 8.84
C PHE A 57 -13.31 -16.38 9.93
N ALA A 58 -12.28 -16.52 10.79
CA ALA A 58 -11.93 -15.50 11.79
C ALA A 58 -11.65 -14.14 11.15
N THR A 59 -10.88 -14.14 10.05
CA THR A 59 -10.57 -12.91 9.30
C THR A 59 -11.83 -12.25 8.75
N VAL A 60 -12.76 -13.02 8.17
CA VAL A 60 -14.01 -12.48 7.63
C VAL A 60 -14.90 -11.91 8.74
N LEU A 61 -15.02 -12.59 9.88
CA LEU A 61 -15.79 -12.10 11.02
C LEU A 61 -15.19 -10.82 11.61
N ALA A 62 -13.87 -10.76 11.74
CA ALA A 62 -13.18 -9.56 12.23
C ALA A 62 -13.43 -8.34 11.31
N GLN A 63 -13.36 -8.54 9.99
CA GLN A 63 -13.66 -7.50 9.00
C GLN A 63 -15.14 -7.09 9.03
N LEU A 64 -16.06 -8.03 9.26
CA LEU A 64 -17.48 -7.76 9.40
C LEU A 64 -17.75 -6.87 10.62
N LEU A 65 -17.12 -7.14 11.77
CA LEU A 65 -17.25 -6.30 12.97
C LEU A 65 -16.70 -4.89 12.74
N ALA A 66 -15.54 -4.77 12.06
CA ALA A 66 -15.00 -3.47 11.67
C ALA A 66 -15.96 -2.69 10.75
N PHE A 67 -16.56 -3.36 9.77
CA PHE A 67 -17.58 -2.76 8.90
C PHE A 67 -18.81 -2.29 9.70
N ILE A 68 -19.35 -3.15 10.58
CA ILE A 68 -20.51 -2.81 11.43
C ILE A 68 -20.18 -1.58 12.28
N TYR A 69 -19.01 -1.53 12.91
CA TYR A 69 -18.57 -0.38 13.69
C TYR A 69 -18.54 0.91 12.85
N CYS A 70 -17.91 0.87 11.66
CA CYS A 70 -17.89 2.01 10.74
C CYS A 70 -19.33 2.43 10.36
N LEU A 71 -20.19 1.47 10.04
CA LEU A 71 -21.58 1.72 9.66
C LEU A 71 -22.39 2.39 10.79
N LEU A 72 -22.18 1.96 12.03
CA LEU A 72 -22.87 2.58 13.20
C LEU A 72 -22.44 4.03 13.41
N VAL A 73 -21.16 4.35 13.16
CA VAL A 73 -20.67 5.73 13.21
C VAL A 73 -21.23 6.54 12.04
N MET A 74 -21.19 5.99 10.81
CA MET A 74 -21.73 6.66 9.61
C MET A 74 -23.20 7.03 9.76
N ARG A 75 -24.03 6.20 10.41
CA ARG A 75 -25.44 6.49 10.68
C ARG A 75 -25.68 7.74 11.54
N LYS A 76 -24.67 8.16 12.31
CA LYS A 76 -24.75 9.37 13.15
C LYS A 76 -24.38 10.65 12.41
N ILE A 77 -23.85 10.53 11.20
CA ILE A 77 -23.41 11.67 10.38
C ILE A 77 -24.58 12.10 9.49
N ASP A 78 -25.11 13.28 9.74
CA ASP A 78 -26.29 13.79 9.01
C ASP A 78 -26.09 13.84 7.50
N LEU A 79 -24.88 14.17 7.05
CA LEU A 79 -24.50 14.22 5.63
C LEU A 79 -24.64 12.86 4.92
N LEU A 80 -24.57 11.75 5.67
CA LEU A 80 -24.64 10.38 5.13
C LEU A 80 -26.02 9.74 5.30
N LYS A 81 -27.03 10.50 5.79
CA LYS A 81 -28.41 10.01 5.90
C LYS A 81 -28.99 9.87 4.51
N MET A 82 -29.28 8.64 4.13
CA MET A 82 -29.83 8.29 2.81
C MET A 82 -31.36 8.29 2.86
N GLU A 83 -31.98 9.00 1.92
CA GLU A 83 -33.41 8.94 1.67
C GLU A 83 -33.73 7.89 0.60
N ARG A 84 -35.02 7.48 0.49
CA ARG A 84 -35.44 6.51 -0.54
C ARG A 84 -35.08 6.93 -1.97
N LYS A 85 -35.06 8.23 -2.24
CA LYS A 85 -34.69 8.79 -3.56
C LYS A 85 -33.22 8.52 -3.92
N ASP A 86 -32.33 8.47 -2.91
CA ASP A 86 -30.88 8.32 -3.09
C ASP A 86 -30.48 6.91 -3.49
N TRP A 87 -31.39 5.93 -3.35
CA TRP A 87 -31.22 4.55 -3.81
C TRP A 87 -31.42 4.36 -5.33
N LYS A 88 -31.89 5.42 -6.02
CA LYS A 88 -31.99 5.36 -7.48
C LYS A 88 -30.62 5.57 -8.09
N PRO A 89 -30.13 4.61 -8.92
CA PRO A 89 -28.83 4.75 -9.57
C PRO A 89 -28.87 5.90 -10.56
N GLU A 90 -27.96 6.86 -10.39
CA GLU A 90 -27.78 7.98 -11.31
C GLU A 90 -26.61 7.69 -12.25
N SER A 91 -26.91 7.59 -13.55
CA SER A 91 -25.94 7.22 -14.59
C SER A 91 -24.73 8.15 -14.65
N SER A 92 -24.92 9.45 -14.39
CA SER A 92 -23.87 10.47 -14.36
C SER A 92 -22.86 10.19 -13.24
N ILE A 93 -23.33 9.86 -12.04
CA ILE A 93 -22.50 9.53 -10.87
C ILE A 93 -21.75 8.23 -11.12
N ILE A 94 -22.44 7.19 -11.61
CA ILE A 94 -21.82 5.90 -11.91
C ILE A 94 -20.72 6.07 -12.97
N LYS A 95 -20.97 6.78 -14.05
CA LYS A 95 -19.98 7.06 -15.09
C LYS A 95 -18.76 7.79 -14.56
N ARG A 96 -18.96 8.78 -13.69
CA ARG A 96 -17.87 9.52 -13.03
C ARG A 96 -17.06 8.61 -12.11
N GLN A 97 -17.72 7.79 -11.28
CA GLN A 97 -17.04 6.84 -10.38
C GLN A 97 -16.24 5.80 -11.17
N CYS A 98 -16.80 5.23 -12.24
CA CYS A 98 -16.08 4.31 -13.11
C CYS A 98 -14.90 4.99 -13.81
N GLY A 99 -15.08 6.23 -14.28
CA GLY A 99 -14.01 7.00 -14.91
C GLY A 99 -12.81 7.28 -13.99
N LEU A 100 -13.06 7.44 -12.69
CA LEU A 100 -12.01 7.58 -11.69
C LEU A 100 -11.46 6.23 -11.22
N GLY A 101 -12.33 5.24 -11.03
CA GLY A 101 -11.96 3.96 -10.42
C GLY A 101 -11.24 3.00 -11.36
N ILE A 102 -11.66 2.93 -12.65
CA ILE A 102 -11.07 1.97 -13.60
C ILE A 102 -9.57 2.22 -13.84
N PRO A 103 -9.08 3.45 -14.11
CA PRO A 103 -7.65 3.68 -14.27
C PRO A 103 -6.85 3.30 -13.02
N LEU A 104 -7.36 3.61 -11.82
CA LEU A 104 -6.71 3.23 -10.56
C LEU A 104 -6.69 1.72 -10.34
N ALA A 105 -7.78 1.02 -10.66
CA ALA A 105 -7.83 -0.44 -10.59
C ALA A 105 -6.82 -1.08 -11.55
N LEU A 106 -6.75 -0.60 -12.79
CA LEU A 106 -5.77 -1.07 -13.78
C LEU A 106 -4.33 -0.79 -13.33
N GLN A 107 -4.07 0.37 -12.72
CA GLN A 107 -2.76 0.67 -12.11
C GLN A 107 -2.36 -0.40 -11.09
N HIS A 108 -3.25 -0.74 -10.14
CA HIS A 108 -2.97 -1.76 -9.13
C HIS A 108 -2.78 -3.15 -9.73
N VAL A 109 -3.54 -3.50 -10.77
CA VAL A 109 -3.38 -4.77 -11.49
C VAL A 109 -1.99 -4.85 -12.15
N LEU A 110 -1.54 -3.78 -12.82
CA LEU A 110 -0.22 -3.74 -13.45
C LEU A 110 0.90 -3.88 -12.42
N ILE A 111 0.81 -3.16 -11.29
CA ILE A 111 1.79 -3.25 -10.21
C ILE A 111 1.84 -4.69 -9.66
N ALA A 112 0.68 -5.33 -9.45
CA ALA A 112 0.60 -6.71 -8.97
C ALA A 112 1.21 -7.72 -9.97
N ILE A 113 0.92 -7.58 -11.27
CA ILE A 113 1.52 -8.42 -12.32
C ILE A 113 3.04 -8.22 -12.35
N GLY A 114 3.53 -6.98 -12.26
CA GLY A 114 4.97 -6.69 -12.16
C GLY A 114 5.63 -7.38 -10.97
N GLY A 115 4.97 -7.36 -9.81
CA GLY A 115 5.42 -8.09 -8.60
C GLY A 115 5.47 -9.60 -8.80
N MET A 116 4.46 -10.19 -9.48
CA MET A 116 4.46 -11.64 -9.79
C MET A 116 5.60 -12.02 -10.75
N ILE A 117 5.90 -11.19 -11.74
CA ILE A 117 7.03 -11.43 -12.66
C ILE A 117 8.36 -11.34 -11.90
N LEU A 118 8.52 -10.34 -11.04
CA LEU A 118 9.70 -10.21 -10.17
C LEU A 118 9.86 -11.45 -9.28
N GLN A 119 8.77 -11.88 -8.60
CA GLN A 119 8.79 -13.09 -7.76
C GLN A 119 9.14 -14.35 -8.57
N SER A 120 8.64 -14.48 -9.80
CA SER A 120 9.02 -15.58 -10.69
C SER A 120 10.51 -15.56 -11.04
N SER A 121 11.10 -14.38 -11.20
CA SER A 121 12.56 -14.25 -11.42
C SER A 121 13.34 -14.65 -10.17
N ILE A 122 12.93 -14.21 -8.98
CA ILE A 122 13.55 -14.55 -7.70
C ILE A 122 13.55 -16.06 -7.46
N ASN A 123 12.46 -16.73 -7.77
CA ASN A 123 12.30 -18.17 -7.55
C ASN A 123 13.28 -19.04 -8.36
N ARG A 124 14.03 -18.46 -9.29
CA ARG A 124 15.07 -19.16 -10.07
C ARG A 124 16.44 -19.16 -9.41
N HIS A 125 16.65 -18.39 -8.32
CA HIS A 125 17.98 -18.13 -7.74
C HIS A 125 18.31 -18.98 -6.49
N GLY A 126 17.58 -20.05 -6.26
CA GLY A 126 17.85 -20.97 -5.15
C GLY A 126 17.25 -20.56 -3.80
N PHE A 127 17.20 -21.51 -2.88
CA PHE A 127 16.47 -21.38 -1.62
C PHE A 127 16.97 -20.23 -0.74
N VAL A 128 18.29 -20.07 -0.61
CA VAL A 128 18.90 -19.07 0.29
C VAL A 128 18.58 -17.65 -0.18
N PHE A 129 18.66 -17.40 -1.49
CA PHE A 129 18.29 -16.12 -2.08
C PHE A 129 16.80 -15.81 -1.90
N ILE A 130 15.93 -16.81 -2.14
CA ILE A 130 14.47 -16.66 -1.96
C ILE A 130 14.15 -16.34 -0.49
N ALA A 131 14.79 -17.05 0.45
CA ALA A 131 14.59 -16.83 1.88
C ALA A 131 15.01 -15.41 2.30
N GLY A 132 16.17 -14.95 1.85
CA GLY A 132 16.68 -13.61 2.12
C GLY A 132 15.78 -12.50 1.55
N PHE A 133 15.38 -12.64 0.29
CA PHE A 133 14.47 -11.70 -0.36
C PHE A 133 13.10 -11.65 0.33
N THR A 134 12.55 -12.81 0.72
CA THR A 134 11.26 -12.92 1.40
C THR A 134 11.28 -12.29 2.80
N ALA A 135 12.38 -12.46 3.56
CA ALA A 135 12.53 -11.84 4.87
C ALA A 135 12.50 -10.30 4.76
N THR A 136 13.22 -9.74 3.79
CA THR A 136 13.22 -8.31 3.53
C THR A 136 11.84 -7.80 3.06
N ASN A 137 11.14 -8.55 2.21
CA ASN A 137 9.80 -8.14 1.74
C ASN A 137 8.78 -8.04 2.87
N LYS A 138 8.89 -8.83 3.94
CA LYS A 138 8.02 -8.67 5.11
C LYS A 138 8.23 -7.33 5.81
N ILE A 139 9.48 -6.90 5.94
CA ILE A 139 9.82 -5.58 6.48
C ILE A 139 9.37 -4.49 5.52
N TYR A 140 9.65 -4.64 4.23
CA TYR A 140 9.22 -3.69 3.21
C TYR A 140 7.72 -3.38 3.26
N GLY A 141 6.87 -4.39 3.44
CA GLY A 141 5.42 -4.17 3.59
C GLY A 141 5.05 -3.25 4.77
N LEU A 142 5.82 -3.27 5.87
CA LEU A 142 5.64 -2.33 6.98
C LEU A 142 6.10 -0.91 6.60
N LEU A 143 7.23 -0.79 5.91
CA LEU A 143 7.78 0.50 5.47
C LEU A 143 6.85 1.17 4.44
N GLU A 144 6.33 0.40 3.50
CA GLU A 144 5.38 0.86 2.49
C GLU A 144 4.04 1.30 3.11
N SER A 145 3.55 0.62 4.16
CA SER A 145 2.30 0.98 4.83
C SER A 145 2.29 2.41 5.35
N SER A 146 3.43 2.94 5.81
CA SER A 146 3.54 4.33 6.25
C SER A 146 3.47 5.32 5.08
N ALA A 147 4.07 4.99 3.93
CA ALA A 147 3.95 5.78 2.70
C ALA A 147 2.51 5.78 2.15
N ILE A 148 1.83 4.64 2.16
CA ILE A 148 0.41 4.51 1.79
C ILE A 148 -0.46 5.38 2.70
N SER A 149 -0.22 5.36 4.00
CA SER A 149 -0.98 6.14 4.99
C SER A 149 -0.81 7.65 4.76
N LEU A 150 0.42 8.10 4.48
CA LEU A 150 0.67 9.48 4.05
C LEU A 150 -0.10 9.79 2.76
N GLY A 151 -0.09 8.88 1.78
CA GLY A 151 -0.83 9.01 0.54
C GLY A 151 -2.33 9.24 0.77
N TYR A 152 -2.99 8.47 1.64
CA TYR A 152 -4.40 8.68 1.97
C TYR A 152 -4.68 10.07 2.58
N ALA A 153 -3.80 10.53 3.47
CA ALA A 153 -3.92 11.87 4.05
C ALA A 153 -3.79 12.96 2.98
N VAL A 154 -2.82 12.83 2.08
CA VAL A 154 -2.59 13.76 0.97
C VAL A 154 -3.77 13.78 0.01
N THR A 155 -4.31 12.61 -0.38
CA THR A 155 -5.48 12.52 -1.26
C THR A 155 -6.68 13.22 -0.63
N THR A 156 -6.97 12.93 0.64
CA THR A 156 -8.10 13.53 1.37
C THR A 156 -7.96 15.05 1.46
N TYR A 157 -6.79 15.52 1.90
CA TYR A 157 -6.51 16.95 2.01
C TYR A 157 -6.67 17.68 0.67
N THR A 158 -6.10 17.09 -0.39
CA THR A 158 -6.15 17.68 -1.73
C THR A 158 -7.57 17.71 -2.27
N ALA A 159 -8.31 16.60 -2.15
CA ALA A 159 -9.69 16.50 -2.64
C ALA A 159 -10.63 17.49 -1.94
N GLN A 160 -10.52 17.64 -0.62
CA GLN A 160 -11.33 18.60 0.15
C GLN A 160 -11.02 20.03 -0.25
N ASN A 161 -9.74 20.40 -0.39
CA ASN A 161 -9.37 21.75 -0.79
C ASN A 161 -9.68 22.03 -2.28
N HIS A 162 -9.62 21.02 -3.14
CA HIS A 162 -10.05 21.11 -4.54
C HIS A 162 -11.55 21.37 -4.64
N GLY A 163 -12.36 20.60 -3.90
CA GLY A 163 -13.81 20.83 -3.83
C GLY A 163 -14.21 22.20 -3.28
N ALA A 164 -13.38 22.79 -2.41
CA ALA A 164 -13.55 24.12 -1.85
C ALA A 164 -12.95 25.25 -2.73
N GLY A 165 -12.34 24.95 -3.89
CA GLY A 165 -11.68 25.93 -4.76
C GLY A 165 -10.41 26.56 -4.17
N ARG A 166 -9.80 25.94 -3.14
CA ARG A 166 -8.68 26.52 -2.37
C ARG A 166 -7.33 26.02 -2.93
N TYR A 167 -6.98 26.43 -4.14
CA TYR A 167 -5.76 25.98 -4.84
C TYR A 167 -4.47 26.38 -4.12
N ASP A 168 -4.43 27.56 -3.47
CA ASP A 168 -3.27 27.97 -2.67
C ASP A 168 -2.95 26.95 -1.55
N ARG A 169 -4.02 26.42 -0.92
CA ARG A 169 -3.86 25.38 0.10
C ARG A 169 -3.32 24.08 -0.48
N ILE A 170 -3.77 23.70 -1.67
CA ILE A 170 -3.28 22.50 -2.35
C ILE A 170 -1.78 22.63 -2.62
N ARG A 171 -1.34 23.77 -3.15
CA ARG A 171 0.08 24.04 -3.43
C ARG A 171 0.95 23.99 -2.16
N ASN A 172 0.49 24.62 -1.08
CA ASN A 172 1.19 24.58 0.20
C ASN A 172 1.14 23.18 0.82
N GLY A 173 0.03 22.47 0.69
CA GLY A 173 -0.15 21.08 1.13
C GLY A 173 0.80 20.12 0.42
N LEU A 174 0.98 20.27 -0.89
CA LEU A 174 1.95 19.46 -1.65
C LEU A 174 3.39 19.69 -1.14
N LYS A 175 3.80 20.96 -0.93
CA LYS A 175 5.13 21.27 -0.36
C LYS A 175 5.31 20.63 1.01
N SER A 176 4.33 20.76 1.89
CA SER A 176 4.35 20.13 3.21
C SER A 176 4.39 18.61 3.12
N SER A 177 3.62 18.01 2.21
CA SER A 177 3.60 16.56 2.00
C SER A 177 4.94 16.03 1.51
N VAL A 178 5.61 16.74 0.60
CA VAL A 178 6.96 16.41 0.12
C VAL A 178 7.97 16.49 1.26
N LEU A 179 7.91 17.52 2.09
CA LEU A 179 8.80 17.66 3.24
C LEU A 179 8.58 16.56 4.29
N ILE A 180 7.31 16.24 4.59
CA ILE A 180 6.95 15.14 5.50
C ILE A 180 7.41 13.80 4.91
N ALA A 181 7.17 13.55 3.62
CA ALA A 181 7.61 12.36 2.92
C ALA A 181 9.14 12.18 3.01
N ALA A 182 9.90 13.25 2.74
CA ALA A 182 11.36 13.25 2.85
C ALA A 182 11.82 12.99 4.29
N ALA A 183 11.25 13.68 5.27
CA ALA A 183 11.62 13.50 6.67
C ALA A 183 11.30 12.07 7.16
N MET A 184 10.10 11.55 6.86
CA MET A 184 9.70 10.19 7.22
C MET A 184 10.61 9.16 6.56
N SER A 185 10.89 9.29 5.26
CA SER A 185 11.75 8.34 4.55
C SER A 185 13.17 8.32 5.12
N VAL A 186 13.75 9.49 5.44
CA VAL A 186 15.10 9.58 6.05
C VAL A 186 15.11 8.93 7.43
N CYS A 187 14.12 9.23 8.29
CA CYS A 187 14.03 8.63 9.62
C CYS A 187 13.90 7.10 9.55
N VAL A 188 13.02 6.61 8.68
CA VAL A 188 12.78 5.17 8.50
C VAL A 188 14.00 4.49 7.90
N SER A 189 14.64 5.09 6.89
CA SER A 189 15.87 4.58 6.28
C SER A 189 17.00 4.49 7.31
N ALA A 190 17.22 5.54 8.09
CA ALA A 190 18.25 5.54 9.15
C ALA A 190 17.99 4.44 10.19
N ALA A 191 16.74 4.27 10.62
CA ALA A 191 16.35 3.21 11.54
C ALA A 191 16.61 1.81 10.97
N MET A 192 16.30 1.59 9.67
CA MET A 192 16.50 0.30 9.00
C MET A 192 17.99 0.01 8.72
N ILE A 193 18.77 1.02 8.36
CA ILE A 193 20.22 0.85 8.18
C ILE A 193 20.88 0.53 9.53
N ALA A 194 20.49 1.21 10.62
CA ALA A 194 21.07 0.98 11.93
C ALA A 194 20.61 -0.31 12.62
N GLY A 195 19.31 -0.62 12.56
CA GLY A 195 18.67 -1.72 13.29
C GLY A 195 18.23 -2.91 12.42
N GLY A 196 18.35 -2.81 11.09
CA GLY A 196 17.77 -3.77 10.15
C GLY A 196 18.26 -5.21 10.33
N ARG A 197 19.53 -5.43 10.68
CA ARG A 197 20.05 -6.78 10.98
C ARG A 197 19.33 -7.42 12.16
N ALA A 198 19.07 -6.66 13.23
CA ALA A 198 18.35 -7.15 14.40
C ALA A 198 16.89 -7.48 14.07
N VAL A 199 16.23 -6.60 13.30
CA VAL A 199 14.83 -6.82 12.86
C VAL A 199 14.75 -8.03 11.93
N LEU A 200 15.64 -8.16 10.95
CA LEU A 200 15.70 -9.34 10.05
C LEU A 200 15.93 -10.65 10.80
N GLY A 201 16.76 -10.61 11.85
CA GLY A 201 17.01 -11.78 12.70
C GLY A 201 15.76 -12.35 13.38
N LEU A 202 14.68 -11.56 13.53
CA LEU A 202 13.39 -12.05 14.03
C LEU A 202 12.62 -12.92 13.03
N PHE A 203 12.96 -12.82 11.75
CA PHE A 203 12.29 -13.53 10.66
C PHE A 203 13.11 -14.69 10.09
N ILE A 204 14.37 -14.83 10.52
CA ILE A 204 15.30 -15.84 10.02
C ILE A 204 15.53 -16.88 11.12
N ASP A 205 15.35 -18.15 10.78
CA ASP A 205 15.61 -19.26 11.70
C ASP A 205 17.13 -19.37 11.96
N SER A 206 17.56 -18.98 13.15
CA SER A 206 18.96 -19.01 13.58
C SER A 206 19.56 -20.42 13.69
N THR A 207 18.73 -21.46 13.66
CA THR A 207 19.19 -22.87 13.75
C THR A 207 19.62 -23.42 12.38
N SER A 208 19.28 -22.74 11.29
CA SER A 208 19.64 -23.15 9.93
C SER A 208 21.13 -22.93 9.65
N SER A 209 21.77 -23.88 8.98
CA SER A 209 23.17 -23.75 8.53
C SER A 209 23.41 -22.58 7.57
N SER A 210 22.37 -22.12 6.88
CA SER A 210 22.41 -20.99 5.93
C SER A 210 21.93 -19.67 6.54
N ALA A 211 21.64 -19.61 7.85
CA ALA A 211 21.08 -18.41 8.49
C ALA A 211 21.94 -17.15 8.29
N ALA A 212 23.25 -17.28 8.39
CA ALA A 212 24.19 -16.18 8.19
C ALA A 212 24.14 -15.63 6.75
N GLU A 213 24.11 -16.51 5.75
CA GLU A 213 24.04 -16.15 4.34
C GLU A 213 22.69 -15.51 3.98
N VAL A 214 21.59 -16.07 4.50
CA VAL A 214 20.25 -15.50 4.37
C VAL A 214 20.19 -14.08 4.95
N LEU A 215 20.81 -13.88 6.14
CA LEU A 215 20.84 -12.56 6.79
C LEU A 215 21.64 -11.52 5.96
N GLU A 216 22.78 -11.91 5.39
CA GLU A 216 23.58 -11.00 4.56
C GLU A 216 22.82 -10.61 3.28
N ILE A 217 22.21 -11.56 2.58
CA ILE A 217 21.37 -11.27 1.40
C ILE A 217 20.21 -10.35 1.78
N SER A 218 19.53 -10.67 2.89
CA SER A 218 18.39 -9.86 3.38
C SER A 218 18.81 -8.45 3.71
N TYR A 219 19.92 -8.29 4.44
CA TYR A 219 20.38 -6.98 4.85
C TYR A 219 20.92 -6.16 3.67
N HIS A 220 21.61 -6.79 2.73
CA HIS A 220 22.07 -6.11 1.52
C HIS A 220 20.89 -5.53 0.71
N TYR A 221 19.84 -6.32 0.51
CA TYR A 221 18.62 -5.85 -0.14
C TYR A 221 17.91 -4.76 0.67
N LEU A 222 17.77 -4.93 1.99
CA LEU A 222 17.16 -3.92 2.87
C LEU A 222 17.94 -2.60 2.83
N PHE A 223 19.27 -2.66 2.79
CA PHE A 223 20.14 -1.49 2.69
C PHE A 223 19.90 -0.72 1.40
N ILE A 224 19.89 -1.40 0.25
CA ILE A 224 19.62 -0.77 -1.07
C ILE A 224 18.24 -0.12 -1.06
N MET A 225 17.21 -0.82 -0.60
CA MET A 225 15.85 -0.28 -0.49
C MET A 225 15.80 0.93 0.42
N SER A 226 16.47 0.88 1.57
CA SER A 226 16.51 1.98 2.54
C SER A 226 17.16 3.23 1.96
N CYS A 227 18.27 3.10 1.25
CA CYS A 227 18.94 4.22 0.58
C CYS A 227 18.04 4.93 -0.46
N LEU A 228 17.15 4.19 -1.11
CA LEU A 228 16.28 4.67 -2.18
C LEU A 228 14.81 4.85 -1.75
N LEU A 229 14.52 4.66 -0.45
CA LEU A 229 13.16 4.72 0.11
C LEU A 229 12.50 6.10 -0.09
N SER A 230 13.28 7.16 -0.14
CA SER A 230 12.77 8.52 -0.40
C SER A 230 12.04 8.61 -1.73
N SER A 231 12.44 7.86 -2.76
CA SER A 231 11.74 7.85 -4.05
C SER A 231 10.33 7.26 -3.93
N LEU A 232 10.14 6.22 -3.10
CA LEU A 232 8.83 5.64 -2.82
C LEU A 232 7.90 6.65 -2.12
N TYR A 233 8.38 7.31 -1.07
CA TYR A 233 7.56 8.27 -0.31
C TYR A 233 7.18 9.49 -1.15
N LEU A 234 8.10 9.99 -1.97
CA LEU A 234 7.83 11.07 -2.93
C LEU A 234 6.82 10.62 -4.00
N LEU A 235 6.96 9.41 -4.53
CA LEU A 235 5.99 8.82 -5.46
C LEU A 235 4.58 8.86 -4.87
N TYR A 236 4.40 8.41 -3.63
CA TYR A 236 3.09 8.43 -2.97
C TYR A 236 2.59 9.88 -2.75
N ALA A 237 3.44 10.82 -2.36
CA ALA A 237 3.04 12.22 -2.19
C ALA A 237 2.52 12.85 -3.50
N PHE A 238 3.25 12.73 -4.59
CA PHE A 238 2.85 13.29 -5.89
C PHE A 238 1.68 12.55 -6.51
N ARG A 239 1.71 11.21 -6.54
CA ARG A 239 0.65 10.37 -7.12
C ARG A 239 -0.69 10.61 -6.42
N ASN A 240 -0.69 10.68 -5.11
CA ASN A 240 -1.90 10.90 -4.31
C ASN A 240 -2.41 12.34 -4.38
N THR A 241 -1.55 13.33 -4.58
CA THR A 241 -2.00 14.70 -4.89
C THR A 241 -2.80 14.74 -6.19
N LEU A 242 -2.31 14.10 -7.26
CA LEU A 242 -3.03 14.03 -8.53
C LEU A 242 -4.36 13.26 -8.40
N GLN A 243 -4.38 12.17 -7.64
CA GLN A 243 -5.63 11.45 -7.33
C GLN A 243 -6.63 12.34 -6.60
N GLY A 244 -6.18 13.13 -5.63
CA GLY A 244 -7.01 14.09 -4.90
C GLY A 244 -7.56 15.21 -5.77
N LEU A 245 -6.87 15.58 -6.84
CA LEU A 245 -7.35 16.51 -7.88
C LEU A 245 -8.35 15.87 -8.85
N GLY A 246 -8.63 14.56 -8.72
CA GLY A 246 -9.47 13.81 -9.64
C GLY A 246 -8.76 13.41 -10.94
N ASN A 247 -7.46 13.63 -11.06
CA ASN A 247 -6.67 13.13 -12.18
C ASN A 247 -6.21 11.70 -11.87
N THR A 248 -6.78 10.73 -12.55
CA THR A 248 -6.43 9.30 -12.40
C THR A 248 -5.60 8.74 -13.54
N VAL A 249 -5.49 9.52 -14.64
CA VAL A 249 -4.71 9.13 -15.81
C VAL A 249 -3.21 9.19 -15.52
N ALA A 250 -2.73 10.28 -14.90
CA ALA A 250 -1.31 10.40 -14.56
C ALA A 250 -0.85 9.36 -13.53
N PRO A 251 -1.58 9.05 -12.43
CA PRO A 251 -1.32 7.89 -11.58
C PRO A 251 -1.30 6.57 -12.32
N PHE A 252 -2.22 6.33 -13.27
CA PHE A 252 -2.22 5.12 -14.10
C PHE A 252 -0.94 5.03 -14.95
N LEU A 253 -0.57 6.09 -15.66
CA LEU A 253 0.68 6.13 -16.45
C LEU A 253 1.91 5.93 -15.57
N SER A 254 1.92 6.48 -14.36
CA SER A 254 2.96 6.21 -13.36
C SER A 254 3.05 4.71 -13.03
N GLY A 255 1.91 4.02 -12.87
CA GLY A 255 1.88 2.56 -12.66
C GLY A 255 2.36 1.77 -13.87
N VAL A 256 2.08 2.24 -15.09
CA VAL A 256 2.63 1.65 -16.33
C VAL A 256 4.17 1.76 -16.35
N MET A 257 4.71 2.93 -16.03
CA MET A 257 6.17 3.13 -15.94
C MET A 257 6.81 2.26 -14.85
N GLU A 258 6.14 2.15 -13.69
CA GLU A 258 6.55 1.28 -12.60
C GLU A 258 6.63 -0.18 -13.04
N PHE A 259 5.59 -0.67 -13.72
CA PHE A 259 5.53 -2.02 -14.27
C PHE A 259 6.69 -2.29 -15.24
N PHE A 260 6.86 -1.43 -16.25
CA PHE A 260 7.92 -1.63 -17.26
C PHE A 260 9.31 -1.56 -16.65
N ALA A 261 9.57 -0.62 -15.75
CA ALA A 261 10.88 -0.53 -15.09
C ALA A 261 11.16 -1.79 -14.25
N ARG A 262 10.21 -2.24 -13.43
CA ARG A 262 10.33 -3.45 -12.61
C ARG A 262 10.58 -4.68 -13.46
N VAL A 263 9.78 -4.90 -14.50
CA VAL A 263 9.91 -6.06 -15.39
C VAL A 263 11.22 -6.03 -16.16
N SER A 264 11.64 -4.86 -16.66
CA SER A 264 12.93 -4.72 -17.37
C SER A 264 14.10 -5.09 -16.47
N VAL A 265 14.12 -4.64 -15.23
CA VAL A 265 15.18 -4.99 -14.28
C VAL A 265 15.12 -6.47 -13.91
N ALA A 266 13.93 -6.98 -13.58
CA ALA A 266 13.75 -8.35 -13.15
C ALA A 266 14.07 -9.40 -14.25
N VAL A 267 13.81 -9.10 -15.53
CA VAL A 267 13.92 -10.08 -16.61
C VAL A 267 15.15 -9.83 -17.48
N TYR A 268 15.41 -8.58 -17.85
CA TYR A 268 16.49 -8.24 -18.78
C TYR A 268 17.81 -7.98 -18.05
N PHE A 269 17.82 -7.03 -17.11
CA PHE A 269 19.05 -6.66 -16.41
C PHE A 269 19.56 -7.76 -15.48
N SER A 270 18.66 -8.59 -14.90
CA SER A 270 19.08 -9.75 -14.10
C SER A 270 19.88 -10.78 -14.90
N ARG A 271 19.69 -10.87 -16.22
CA ARG A 271 20.49 -11.73 -17.09
C ARG A 271 21.90 -11.18 -17.34
N LEU A 272 22.08 -9.86 -17.27
CA LEU A 272 23.35 -9.19 -17.52
C LEU A 272 24.19 -9.07 -16.25
N TRP A 273 23.57 -8.74 -15.13
CA TRP A 273 24.23 -8.41 -13.85
C TRP A 273 23.89 -9.39 -12.72
N GLY A 274 23.20 -10.49 -13.04
CA GLY A 274 22.89 -11.53 -12.04
C GLY A 274 21.92 -11.07 -10.96
N THR A 275 22.06 -11.64 -9.76
CA THR A 275 21.18 -11.38 -8.60
C THR A 275 21.23 -9.95 -8.10
N GLU A 276 22.35 -9.25 -8.27
CA GLU A 276 22.50 -7.85 -7.86
C GLU A 276 21.46 -6.94 -8.53
N ALA A 277 21.16 -7.15 -9.82
CA ALA A 277 20.15 -6.37 -10.52
C ALA A 277 18.76 -6.50 -9.87
N ILE A 278 18.42 -7.68 -9.32
CA ILE A 278 17.11 -7.94 -8.73
C ILE A 278 16.85 -7.03 -7.53
N PHE A 279 17.87 -6.71 -6.74
CA PHE A 279 17.75 -5.81 -5.60
C PHE A 279 17.35 -4.38 -5.99
N PHE A 280 17.64 -3.98 -7.22
CA PHE A 280 17.28 -2.67 -7.75
C PHE A 280 15.93 -2.64 -8.47
N ALA A 281 15.23 -3.78 -8.60
CA ALA A 281 13.97 -3.85 -9.34
C ALA A 281 12.89 -2.93 -8.75
N GLU A 282 12.69 -2.96 -7.43
CA GLU A 282 11.73 -2.08 -6.74
C GLU A 282 12.19 -0.61 -6.73
N PRO A 283 13.43 -0.27 -6.31
CA PRO A 283 13.89 1.12 -6.32
C PRO A 283 13.87 1.78 -7.70
N CYS A 284 14.27 1.08 -8.75
CA CYS A 284 14.20 1.59 -10.13
C CYS A 284 12.74 1.82 -10.58
N ALA A 285 11.83 0.92 -10.19
CA ALA A 285 10.42 1.06 -10.47
C ALA A 285 9.85 2.32 -9.81
N TRP A 286 10.17 2.60 -8.54
CA TRP A 286 9.72 3.80 -7.84
C TRP A 286 10.28 5.08 -8.46
N ALA A 287 11.57 5.09 -8.79
CA ALA A 287 12.19 6.25 -9.42
C ALA A 287 11.57 6.56 -10.79
N ALA A 288 11.39 5.55 -11.65
CA ALA A 288 10.75 5.71 -12.94
C ALA A 288 9.30 6.17 -12.82
N ALA A 289 8.55 5.58 -11.88
CA ALA A 289 7.16 5.93 -11.62
C ALA A 289 6.99 7.36 -11.11
N THR A 290 7.97 7.89 -10.37
CA THR A 290 7.93 9.26 -9.81
C THR A 290 8.06 10.33 -10.88
N LEU A 291 8.76 10.04 -11.98
CA LEU A 291 8.97 11.01 -13.07
C LEU A 291 7.65 11.48 -13.69
N VAL A 292 6.66 10.60 -13.83
CA VAL A 292 5.37 10.93 -14.43
C VAL A 292 4.59 11.97 -13.60
N PRO A 293 4.26 11.72 -12.32
CA PRO A 293 3.48 12.67 -11.55
C PRO A 293 4.24 13.97 -11.25
N VAL A 294 5.57 13.95 -11.16
CA VAL A 294 6.38 15.17 -11.02
C VAL A 294 6.24 16.03 -12.27
N SER A 295 6.39 15.46 -13.47
CA SER A 295 6.22 16.21 -14.73
C SER A 295 4.84 16.83 -14.84
N TYR A 296 3.78 16.09 -14.45
CA TYR A 296 2.41 16.63 -14.47
C TYR A 296 2.19 17.79 -13.49
N THR A 297 2.83 17.77 -12.32
CA THR A 297 2.70 18.86 -11.33
C THR A 297 3.46 20.14 -11.71
N HIS A 298 4.40 20.05 -12.63
CA HIS A 298 5.09 21.23 -13.19
C HIS A 298 4.36 21.86 -14.37
N LEU A 299 3.46 21.12 -15.04
CA LEU A 299 2.72 21.59 -16.22
C LEU A 299 1.34 22.17 -15.87
N THR A 300 0.88 22.02 -14.64
CA THR A 300 -0.39 22.54 -14.10
C THR A 300 -0.15 23.49 -12.93
#